data_550596549f4a7044c4d2e136a7c3f0ff
#
_entry.id   550596549f4a7044c4d2e136a7c3f0ff
#
_cell.length_a   1.000
_cell.length_b   1.000
_cell.length_c   1.000
_cell.angle_alpha   90.00
_cell.angle_beta   90.00
_cell.angle_gamma   90.00
#
_symmetry.space_group_name_H-M   'P 1'
#
loop_
_entity.id
_entity.type
_entity.pdbx_description
1 polymer ?
#
loop_
_entity_poly.entity_id
_entity_poly.type
_entity_poly.pdbx_seq_one_letter_code
_entity_poly.pdbx_strand_id
1 'polypeptide(L)'
;MDFALDSEHQLFRERFRAFANDVVAPRAAEIDRTGEFPWDVINAAAELGLLGVPIPEEYGGVGADGLAFTLLIEELAGACGSTALTIAAHTGLVCVPLLMFGNEEQKRRYLTPLAEGKMLGAFGLTEPQAGSDAGATRTTAVRDGNEFVINGQKVFTTNGSIAGVIIVTAVTDPEAGRRGISNIIVPADAPGVSFGQDQEKMGLHGSVTSQVYFQDCRVPVDNLLGRPGEGFRQFLQVLDGGRIGIGAMSVGIAQAALRAARDYALEREQFGQRIADFQAISFMLADMATQLEAARWLVYRAAWLKDRGLPHTTEAAMAKLFASEAAERICHKAIQIHGGYGYTTEYPVERYYR
;
A
#
# COMPACT_ATOMS: atom_id res chain seq x y z
N MET A 1 -24.10 13.26 -13.59
CA MET A 1 -22.95 12.62 -12.95
C MET A 1 -21.73 13.42 -13.37
N ASP A 2 -21.07 14.07 -12.43
CA ASP A 2 -19.82 14.77 -12.72
C ASP A 2 -18.66 13.79 -12.41
N PHE A 3 -17.79 13.56 -13.39
CA PHE A 3 -16.62 12.71 -13.27
C PHE A 3 -15.34 13.53 -13.03
N ALA A 4 -15.44 14.87 -13.08
CA ALA A 4 -14.29 15.71 -12.80
C ALA A 4 -13.95 15.68 -11.29
N LEU A 5 -12.67 15.71 -10.98
CA LEU A 5 -12.22 16.01 -9.62
C LEU A 5 -12.64 17.45 -9.30
N ASP A 6 -13.15 17.69 -8.11
CA ASP A 6 -13.38 19.06 -7.64
C ASP A 6 -12.07 19.82 -7.44
N SER A 7 -12.17 21.11 -7.13
CA SER A 7 -11.00 21.98 -7.01
C SER A 7 -10.05 21.58 -5.88
N GLU A 8 -10.56 20.99 -4.81
CA GLU A 8 -9.76 20.55 -3.68
C GLU A 8 -8.94 19.31 -4.05
N HIS A 9 -9.59 18.29 -4.65
CA HIS A 9 -8.89 17.09 -5.13
C HIS A 9 -7.89 17.40 -6.25
N GLN A 10 -8.19 18.38 -7.12
CA GLN A 10 -7.23 18.85 -8.11
C GLN A 10 -5.97 19.43 -7.46
N LEU A 11 -6.13 20.28 -6.43
CA LEU A 11 -5.04 20.86 -5.68
C LEU A 11 -4.21 19.80 -4.94
N PHE A 12 -4.86 18.82 -4.29
CA PHE A 12 -4.17 17.68 -3.68
C PHE A 12 -3.34 16.94 -4.72
N ARG A 13 -3.93 16.59 -5.85
CA ARG A 13 -3.25 15.88 -6.92
C ARG A 13 -2.03 16.65 -7.45
N GLU A 14 -2.12 17.95 -7.65
CA GLU A 14 -1.01 18.79 -8.07
C GLU A 14 0.13 18.77 -7.05
N ARG A 15 -0.16 18.91 -5.77
CA ARG A 15 0.83 18.86 -4.70
C ARG A 15 1.49 17.49 -4.57
N PHE A 16 0.70 16.41 -4.64
CA PHE A 16 1.21 15.06 -4.58
C PHE A 16 2.10 14.74 -5.80
N ARG A 17 1.70 15.20 -6.97
CA ARG A 17 2.50 15.08 -8.20
C ARG A 17 3.81 15.85 -8.12
N ALA A 18 3.81 17.05 -7.58
CA ALA A 18 5.02 17.82 -7.36
C ALA A 18 5.97 17.06 -6.43
N PHE A 19 5.50 16.59 -5.28
CA PHE A 19 6.32 15.76 -4.37
C PHE A 19 6.84 14.48 -5.05
N ALA A 20 5.98 13.77 -5.77
CA ALA A 20 6.35 12.56 -6.50
C ALA A 20 7.45 12.82 -7.53
N ASN A 21 7.36 13.93 -8.30
CA ASN A 21 8.33 14.26 -9.34
C ASN A 21 9.64 14.83 -8.78
N ASP A 22 9.55 15.70 -7.77
CA ASP A 22 10.70 16.49 -7.31
C ASP A 22 11.52 15.74 -6.24
N VAL A 23 10.87 14.88 -5.44
CA VAL A 23 11.52 14.17 -4.32
C VAL A 23 11.64 12.67 -4.59
N VAL A 24 10.58 12.02 -5.06
CA VAL A 24 10.55 10.55 -5.17
C VAL A 24 11.19 10.04 -6.46
N ALA A 25 10.82 10.60 -7.62
CA ALA A 25 11.26 10.13 -8.92
C ALA A 25 12.79 10.14 -9.11
N PRO A 26 13.54 11.17 -8.64
CA PRO A 26 15.00 11.19 -8.75
C PRO A 26 15.70 10.05 -8.01
N ARG A 27 15.06 9.51 -6.96
CA ARG A 27 15.61 8.44 -6.12
C ARG A 27 15.19 7.03 -6.56
N ALA A 28 14.16 6.92 -7.42
CA ALA A 28 13.51 5.65 -7.71
C ALA A 28 14.44 4.58 -8.31
N ALA A 29 15.36 4.96 -9.19
CA ALA A 29 16.32 4.01 -9.80
C ALA A 29 17.37 3.52 -8.79
N GLU A 30 17.85 4.39 -7.91
CA GLU A 30 18.77 4.03 -6.85
C GLU A 30 18.12 3.13 -5.81
N ILE A 31 16.93 3.48 -5.35
CA ILE A 31 16.13 2.69 -4.40
C ILE A 31 15.91 1.26 -4.94
N ASP A 32 15.55 1.11 -6.21
CA ASP A 32 15.36 -0.20 -6.82
C ASP A 32 16.66 -1.00 -6.94
N ARG A 33 17.76 -0.34 -7.33
CA ARG A 33 19.07 -0.96 -7.52
C ARG A 33 19.71 -1.41 -6.20
N THR A 34 19.60 -0.60 -5.14
CA THR A 34 20.24 -0.91 -3.84
C THR A 34 19.36 -1.75 -2.93
N GLY A 35 18.03 -1.64 -3.07
CA GLY A 35 17.08 -2.21 -2.12
C GLY A 35 17.08 -1.53 -0.75
N GLU A 36 17.84 -0.45 -0.58
CA GLU A 36 17.89 0.30 0.67
C GLU A 36 16.57 1.04 0.91
N PHE A 37 16.11 1.02 2.15
CA PHE A 37 14.89 1.71 2.53
C PHE A 37 15.10 3.23 2.48
N PRO A 38 14.26 3.99 1.75
CA PRO A 38 14.45 5.40 1.48
C PRO A 38 13.97 6.30 2.63
N TRP A 39 14.65 6.27 3.77
CA TRP A 39 14.28 7.09 4.93
C TRP A 39 14.20 8.58 4.63
N ASP A 40 15.07 9.09 3.79
CA ASP A 40 15.05 10.49 3.35
C ASP A 40 13.75 10.88 2.66
N VAL A 41 13.26 10.03 1.76
CA VAL A 41 11.98 10.23 1.05
C VAL A 41 10.78 10.10 2.02
N ILE A 42 10.83 9.10 2.91
CA ILE A 42 9.75 8.87 3.89
C ILE A 42 9.69 10.01 4.91
N ASN A 43 10.83 10.50 5.39
CA ASN A 43 10.88 11.64 6.31
C ASN A 43 10.36 12.92 5.64
N ALA A 44 10.74 13.19 4.39
CA ALA A 44 10.20 14.31 3.62
C ALA A 44 8.68 14.19 3.41
N ALA A 45 8.16 12.97 3.20
CA ALA A 45 6.72 12.72 3.14
C ALA A 45 6.03 12.98 4.50
N ALA A 46 6.67 12.60 5.61
CA ALA A 46 6.18 12.86 6.96
C ALA A 46 6.09 14.35 7.26
N GLU A 47 7.12 15.14 6.92
CA GLU A 47 7.14 16.60 7.09
C GLU A 47 5.99 17.31 6.35
N LEU A 48 5.50 16.73 5.27
CA LEU A 48 4.35 17.23 4.51
C LEU A 48 3.01 16.60 4.92
N GLY A 49 2.98 15.77 5.98
CA GLY A 49 1.78 15.10 6.48
C GLY A 49 1.27 13.97 5.58
N LEU A 50 2.06 13.49 4.59
CA LEU A 50 1.59 12.51 3.60
C LEU A 50 1.36 11.11 4.19
N LEU A 51 1.87 10.82 5.38
CA LEU A 51 1.62 9.57 6.10
C LEU A 51 0.26 9.55 6.82
N GLY A 52 -0.34 10.73 7.04
CA GLY A 52 -1.59 10.92 7.76
C GLY A 52 -2.72 11.52 6.92
N VAL A 53 -2.69 11.45 5.59
CA VAL A 53 -3.66 12.13 4.71
C VAL A 53 -5.12 11.89 5.12
N PRO A 54 -5.63 10.64 5.32
CA PRO A 54 -7.02 10.40 5.67
C PRO A 54 -7.28 10.42 7.20
N ILE A 55 -6.30 10.82 8.00
CA ILE A 55 -6.42 10.84 9.46
C ILE A 55 -6.82 12.24 9.91
N PRO A 56 -7.80 12.39 10.82
CA PRO A 56 -8.23 13.68 11.34
C PRO A 56 -7.09 14.50 11.96
N GLU A 57 -7.18 15.82 11.86
CA GLU A 57 -6.20 16.77 12.40
C GLU A 57 -5.98 16.60 13.91
N GLU A 58 -7.03 16.24 14.66
CA GLU A 58 -6.94 16.00 16.12
C GLU A 58 -6.00 14.83 16.49
N TYR A 59 -5.67 13.96 15.53
CA TYR A 59 -4.70 12.87 15.64
C TYR A 59 -3.44 13.10 14.79
N GLY A 60 -3.17 14.34 14.40
CA GLY A 60 -1.95 14.71 13.69
C GLY A 60 -1.95 14.42 12.18
N GLY A 61 -3.11 14.12 11.60
CA GLY A 61 -3.27 13.92 10.16
C GLY A 61 -3.67 15.19 9.41
N VAL A 62 -3.98 15.05 8.13
CA VAL A 62 -4.40 16.13 7.21
C VAL A 62 -5.92 16.31 7.23
N GLY A 63 -6.68 15.29 7.60
CA GLY A 63 -8.14 15.32 7.62
C GLY A 63 -8.79 15.24 6.23
N ALA A 64 -8.04 14.85 5.20
CA ALA A 64 -8.59 14.65 3.86
C ALA A 64 -9.36 13.33 3.74
N ASP A 65 -10.05 13.13 2.63
CA ASP A 65 -10.84 11.91 2.40
C ASP A 65 -10.03 10.75 1.77
N GLY A 66 -10.70 9.62 1.56
CA GLY A 66 -10.09 8.44 0.95
C GLY A 66 -9.77 8.62 -0.53
N LEU A 67 -10.48 9.50 -1.25
CA LEU A 67 -10.15 9.82 -2.64
C LEU A 67 -8.84 10.60 -2.71
N ALA A 68 -8.61 11.58 -1.82
CA ALA A 68 -7.34 12.30 -1.71
C ALA A 68 -6.18 11.32 -1.41
N PHE A 69 -6.37 10.36 -0.49
CA PHE A 69 -5.38 9.32 -0.22
C PHE A 69 -5.14 8.43 -1.45
N THR A 70 -6.18 8.10 -2.19
CA THR A 70 -6.10 7.34 -3.46
C THR A 70 -5.24 8.08 -4.50
N LEU A 71 -5.44 9.40 -4.64
CA LEU A 71 -4.65 10.26 -5.52
C LEU A 71 -3.17 10.32 -5.09
N LEU A 72 -2.90 10.39 -3.78
CA LEU A 72 -1.52 10.32 -3.27
C LEU A 72 -0.83 9.03 -3.70
N ILE A 73 -1.47 7.88 -3.49
CA ILE A 73 -0.88 6.58 -3.83
C ILE A 73 -0.67 6.45 -5.35
N GLU A 74 -1.61 6.93 -6.17
CA GLU A 74 -1.47 6.95 -7.64
C GLU A 74 -0.24 7.76 -8.07
N GLU A 75 -0.08 8.99 -7.59
CA GLU A 75 1.03 9.86 -7.99
C GLU A 75 2.39 9.32 -7.49
N LEU A 76 2.46 8.85 -6.25
CA LEU A 76 3.68 8.23 -5.70
C LEU A 76 4.08 6.97 -6.47
N ALA A 77 3.11 6.12 -6.81
CA ALA A 77 3.38 4.87 -7.52
C ALA A 77 3.90 5.10 -8.95
N GLY A 78 3.45 6.19 -9.59
CA GLY A 78 4.01 6.63 -10.88
C GLY A 78 5.48 7.01 -10.81
N ALA A 79 5.97 7.45 -9.65
CA ALA A 79 7.38 7.78 -9.42
C ALA A 79 8.15 6.57 -8.87
N CYS A 80 7.66 5.94 -7.80
CA CYS A 80 8.30 4.80 -7.14
C CYS A 80 7.27 3.90 -6.45
N GLY A 81 7.04 2.70 -6.97
CA GLY A 81 6.12 1.72 -6.39
C GLY A 81 6.49 1.31 -4.96
N SER A 82 7.79 1.22 -4.63
CA SER A 82 8.25 0.90 -3.27
C SER A 82 7.81 1.93 -2.24
N THR A 83 7.99 3.23 -2.54
CA THR A 83 7.56 4.32 -1.68
C THR A 83 6.03 4.33 -1.52
N ALA A 84 5.30 4.16 -2.62
CA ALA A 84 3.84 4.09 -2.60
C ALA A 84 3.33 2.93 -1.73
N LEU A 85 3.91 1.73 -1.86
CA LEU A 85 3.54 0.56 -1.06
C LEU A 85 3.81 0.78 0.43
N THR A 86 4.95 1.36 0.77
CA THR A 86 5.31 1.68 2.17
C THR A 86 4.25 2.55 2.82
N ILE A 87 3.86 3.66 2.16
CA ILE A 87 2.86 4.59 2.67
C ILE A 87 1.45 3.97 2.65
N ALA A 88 1.11 3.23 1.58
CA ALA A 88 -0.20 2.56 1.49
C ALA A 88 -0.40 1.53 2.62
N ALA A 89 0.63 0.74 2.94
CA ALA A 89 0.57 -0.24 4.02
C ALA A 89 0.52 0.45 5.40
N HIS A 90 1.37 1.43 5.63
CA HIS A 90 1.40 2.21 6.87
C HIS A 90 0.04 2.87 7.16
N THR A 91 -0.44 3.69 6.24
CA THR A 91 -1.66 4.46 6.45
C THR A 91 -2.90 3.57 6.34
N GLY A 92 -3.00 2.78 5.28
CA GLY A 92 -4.21 2.00 4.99
C GLY A 92 -4.42 0.80 5.89
N LEU A 93 -3.34 0.13 6.32
CA LEU A 93 -3.43 -1.10 7.11
C LEU A 93 -3.14 -0.91 8.61
N VAL A 94 -2.67 0.27 9.03
CA VAL A 94 -2.37 0.53 10.44
C VAL A 94 -3.06 1.79 10.96
N CYS A 95 -2.87 2.96 10.34
CA CYS A 95 -3.51 4.19 10.80
C CYS A 95 -5.04 4.11 10.68
N VAL A 96 -5.56 3.69 9.54
CA VAL A 96 -7.01 3.56 9.32
C VAL A 96 -7.67 2.56 10.28
N PRO A 97 -7.15 1.34 10.51
CA PRO A 97 -7.70 0.44 11.53
C PRO A 97 -7.69 1.01 12.94
N LEU A 98 -6.62 1.69 13.35
CA LEU A 98 -6.56 2.37 14.64
C LEU A 98 -7.61 3.47 14.76
N LEU A 99 -7.83 4.23 13.69
CA LEU A 99 -8.90 5.23 13.64
C LEU A 99 -10.29 4.61 13.78
N MET A 100 -10.54 3.49 13.07
CA MET A 100 -11.85 2.83 13.00
C MET A 100 -12.20 2.07 14.27
N PHE A 101 -11.25 1.40 14.89
CA PHE A 101 -11.50 0.41 15.94
C PHE A 101 -10.82 0.74 17.28
N GLY A 102 -9.84 1.64 17.28
CA GLY A 102 -9.11 2.04 18.47
C GLY A 102 -9.96 2.89 19.41
N ASN A 103 -9.75 2.72 20.72
CA ASN A 103 -10.24 3.64 21.72
C ASN A 103 -9.40 4.93 21.75
N GLU A 104 -9.83 5.92 22.50
CA GLU A 104 -9.18 7.24 22.53
C GLU A 104 -7.71 7.18 23.01
N GLU A 105 -7.42 6.35 24.00
CA GLU A 105 -6.06 6.15 24.50
C GLU A 105 -5.16 5.51 23.44
N GLN A 106 -5.63 4.47 22.75
CA GLN A 106 -4.91 3.82 21.67
C GLN A 106 -4.66 4.78 20.50
N LYS A 107 -5.64 5.63 20.14
CA LYS A 107 -5.47 6.64 19.09
C LYS A 107 -4.40 7.66 19.47
N ARG A 108 -4.44 8.21 20.67
CA ARG A 108 -3.42 9.17 21.10
C ARG A 108 -2.03 8.55 21.25
N ARG A 109 -1.97 7.33 21.76
CA ARG A 109 -0.71 6.64 21.99
C ARG A 109 -0.04 6.13 20.70
N TYR A 110 -0.82 5.60 19.75
CA TYR A 110 -0.31 4.92 18.56
C TYR A 110 -0.65 5.65 17.26
N LEU A 111 -1.92 6.05 17.05
CA LEU A 111 -2.33 6.67 15.80
C LEU A 111 -1.68 8.04 15.58
N THR A 112 -1.64 8.89 16.61
CA THR A 112 -1.05 10.24 16.48
C THR A 112 0.42 10.18 16.02
N PRO A 113 1.35 9.47 16.70
CA PRO A 113 2.74 9.42 16.22
C PRO A 113 2.91 8.71 14.87
N LEU A 114 2.00 7.81 14.49
CA LEU A 114 1.99 7.22 13.16
C LEU A 114 1.57 8.25 12.09
N ALA A 115 0.47 8.97 12.31
CA ALA A 115 -0.02 9.98 11.37
C ALA A 115 0.97 11.13 11.17
N GLU A 116 1.69 11.51 12.23
CA GLU A 116 2.78 12.50 12.18
C GLU A 116 4.09 11.95 11.58
N GLY A 117 4.14 10.65 11.23
CA GLY A 117 5.32 10.02 10.65
C GLY A 117 6.52 9.84 11.60
N LYS A 118 6.31 9.95 12.92
CA LYS A 118 7.35 9.71 13.94
C LYS A 118 7.77 8.25 14.02
N MET A 119 6.93 7.35 13.54
CA MET A 119 7.19 5.93 13.40
C MET A 119 6.35 5.36 12.26
N LEU A 120 6.78 4.23 11.70
CA LEU A 120 6.00 3.46 10.73
C LEU A 120 5.19 2.36 11.43
N GLY A 121 4.10 1.94 10.78
CA GLY A 121 3.29 0.81 11.24
C GLY A 121 3.35 -0.36 10.27
N ALA A 122 3.13 -1.55 10.81
CA ALA A 122 3.02 -2.80 10.06
C ALA A 122 1.77 -3.59 10.46
N PHE A 123 1.29 -4.45 9.55
CA PHE A 123 0.13 -5.31 9.77
C PHE A 123 0.50 -6.78 9.55
N GLY A 124 0.52 -7.55 10.62
CA GLY A 124 0.87 -8.97 10.61
C GLY A 124 -0.39 -9.85 10.51
N LEU A 125 -0.73 -10.28 9.28
CA LEU A 125 -1.86 -11.18 9.00
C LEU A 125 -1.39 -12.56 8.58
N THR A 126 -0.62 -12.63 7.49
CA THR A 126 -0.23 -13.86 6.82
C THR A 126 0.73 -14.69 7.65
N GLU A 127 0.53 -16.01 7.65
CA GLU A 127 1.41 -17.00 8.27
C GLU A 127 1.88 -18.03 7.24
N PRO A 128 2.95 -18.81 7.51
CA PRO A 128 3.44 -19.79 6.54
C PRO A 128 2.39 -20.75 6.01
N GLN A 129 1.41 -21.13 6.85
CA GLN A 129 0.31 -22.04 6.49
C GLN A 129 -1.03 -21.34 6.22
N ALA A 130 -1.13 -20.01 6.44
CA ALA A 130 -2.36 -19.24 6.35
C ALA A 130 -2.16 -17.97 5.50
N GLY A 131 -2.30 -18.13 4.19
CA GLY A 131 -2.29 -17.03 3.22
C GLY A 131 -3.71 -16.68 2.78
N SER A 132 -4.18 -17.26 1.67
CA SER A 132 -5.56 -17.06 1.18
C SER A 132 -6.61 -17.54 2.18
N ASP A 133 -6.32 -18.60 2.95
CA ASP A 133 -7.12 -19.00 4.10
C ASP A 133 -6.66 -18.25 5.37
N ALA A 134 -6.89 -16.93 5.39
CA ALA A 134 -6.50 -16.08 6.50
C ALA A 134 -7.22 -16.40 7.83
N GLY A 135 -8.33 -17.16 7.75
CA GLY A 135 -9.05 -17.68 8.92
C GLY A 135 -8.34 -18.84 9.62
N ALA A 136 -7.34 -19.45 8.98
CA ALA A 136 -6.52 -20.54 9.53
C ALA A 136 -5.30 -20.05 10.33
N THR A 137 -5.30 -18.80 10.79
CA THR A 137 -4.22 -18.24 11.62
C THR A 137 -3.99 -19.11 12.87
N ARG A 138 -2.72 -19.29 13.25
CA ARG A 138 -2.27 -20.11 14.40
C ARG A 138 -1.52 -19.33 15.44
N THR A 139 -1.10 -18.09 15.14
CA THR A 139 -0.56 -17.20 16.19
C THR A 139 -1.59 -17.07 17.29
N THR A 140 -1.20 -17.36 18.52
CA THR A 140 -2.06 -17.30 19.71
C THR A 140 -1.80 -16.06 20.53
N ALA A 141 -2.82 -15.59 21.25
CA ALA A 141 -2.70 -14.56 22.27
C ALA A 141 -3.53 -14.99 23.49
N VAL A 142 -2.87 -15.65 24.41
CA VAL A 142 -3.50 -16.19 25.63
C VAL A 142 -3.50 -15.11 26.71
N ARG A 143 -4.66 -14.88 27.33
CA ARG A 143 -4.75 -13.93 28.43
C ARG A 143 -4.12 -14.53 29.72
N ASP A 144 -3.18 -13.80 30.29
CA ASP A 144 -2.54 -14.11 31.56
C ASP A 144 -2.64 -12.87 32.46
N GLY A 145 -3.62 -12.89 33.36
CA GLY A 145 -3.92 -11.74 34.21
C GLY A 145 -4.35 -10.50 33.41
N ASN A 146 -3.53 -9.45 33.44
CA ASN A 146 -3.76 -8.18 32.74
C ASN A 146 -2.93 -8.05 31.45
N GLU A 147 -2.40 -9.14 30.94
CA GLU A 147 -1.60 -9.20 29.72
C GLU A 147 -2.11 -10.27 28.75
N PHE A 148 -1.78 -10.10 27.47
CA PHE A 148 -1.77 -11.16 26.48
C PHE A 148 -0.35 -11.70 26.32
N VAL A 149 -0.19 -13.01 26.27
CA VAL A 149 1.04 -13.72 25.91
C VAL A 149 0.88 -14.20 24.47
N ILE A 150 1.66 -13.62 23.58
CA ILE A 150 1.57 -13.87 22.13
C ILE A 150 2.67 -14.84 21.73
N ASN A 151 2.28 -15.91 21.02
CA ASN A 151 3.20 -16.89 20.44
C ASN A 151 2.82 -17.20 19.00
N GLY A 152 3.81 -17.18 18.10
CA GLY A 152 3.61 -17.48 16.68
C GLY A 152 4.53 -16.69 15.77
N GLN A 153 4.16 -16.65 14.48
CA GLN A 153 4.94 -15.93 13.48
C GLN A 153 4.04 -15.37 12.37
N LYS A 154 4.46 -14.25 11.81
CA LYS A 154 3.87 -13.66 10.61
C LYS A 154 4.91 -13.58 9.50
N VAL A 155 4.47 -13.71 8.25
CA VAL A 155 5.33 -13.63 7.06
C VAL A 155 4.79 -12.58 6.10
N PHE A 156 5.65 -12.10 5.21
CA PHE A 156 5.31 -11.07 4.22
C PHE A 156 4.75 -9.79 4.86
N THR A 157 5.26 -9.43 6.05
CA THR A 157 4.82 -8.24 6.76
C THR A 157 5.54 -7.02 6.18
N THR A 158 4.81 -6.22 5.40
CA THR A 158 5.32 -4.95 4.85
C THR A 158 5.65 -4.00 6.00
N ASN A 159 6.79 -3.33 5.93
CA ASN A 159 7.37 -2.46 6.95
C ASN A 159 7.75 -3.19 8.26
N GLY A 160 7.68 -4.52 8.34
CA GLY A 160 7.79 -5.27 9.60
C GLY A 160 9.01 -4.90 10.43
N SER A 161 10.23 -5.08 9.90
CA SER A 161 11.50 -4.87 10.62
C SER A 161 11.82 -3.40 10.92
N ILE A 162 11.10 -2.45 10.31
CA ILE A 162 11.28 -1.00 10.47
C ILE A 162 10.09 -0.31 11.16
N ALA A 163 9.07 -1.09 11.55
CA ALA A 163 7.90 -0.56 12.22
C ALA A 163 8.18 -0.22 13.69
N GLY A 164 7.55 0.81 14.21
CA GLY A 164 7.48 1.07 15.66
C GLY A 164 6.32 0.33 16.32
N VAL A 165 5.29 -0.04 15.56
CA VAL A 165 4.12 -0.77 16.04
C VAL A 165 3.56 -1.71 14.98
N ILE A 166 3.06 -2.87 15.41
CA ILE A 166 2.50 -3.90 14.56
C ILE A 166 1.09 -4.23 15.04
N ILE A 167 0.10 -4.18 14.14
CA ILE A 167 -1.21 -4.79 14.42
C ILE A 167 -1.12 -6.27 14.03
N VAL A 168 -1.38 -7.17 14.96
CA VAL A 168 -1.22 -8.60 14.78
C VAL A 168 -2.57 -9.31 14.94
N THR A 169 -2.94 -10.13 13.95
CA THR A 169 -4.07 -11.05 14.10
C THR A 169 -3.63 -12.28 14.91
N ALA A 170 -4.38 -12.62 15.96
CA ALA A 170 -4.06 -13.77 16.80
C ALA A 170 -5.35 -14.46 17.30
N VAL A 171 -5.25 -15.75 17.60
CA VAL A 171 -6.31 -16.53 18.21
C VAL A 171 -6.34 -16.25 19.71
N THR A 172 -7.42 -15.64 20.19
CA THR A 172 -7.67 -15.38 21.61
C THR A 172 -8.65 -16.37 22.22
N ASP A 173 -9.47 -17.05 21.38
CA ASP A 173 -10.38 -18.11 21.79
C ASP A 173 -10.39 -19.22 20.71
N PRO A 174 -9.66 -20.33 20.92
CA PRO A 174 -9.56 -21.41 19.96
C PRO A 174 -10.88 -22.14 19.68
N GLU A 175 -11.82 -22.14 20.63
CA GLU A 175 -13.10 -22.85 20.51
C GLU A 175 -14.10 -22.08 19.62
N ALA A 176 -13.91 -20.77 19.45
CA ALA A 176 -14.84 -19.93 18.71
C ALA A 176 -14.53 -19.85 17.19
N GLY A 177 -13.51 -20.58 16.68
CA GLY A 177 -13.09 -20.56 15.28
C GLY A 177 -12.76 -19.15 14.80
N ARG A 178 -13.30 -18.69 13.65
CA ARG A 178 -13.05 -17.33 13.14
C ARG A 178 -13.48 -16.22 14.08
N ARG A 179 -14.47 -16.49 14.97
CA ARG A 179 -14.91 -15.54 16.00
C ARG A 179 -13.98 -15.51 17.22
N GLY A 180 -12.98 -16.37 17.25
CA GLY A 180 -11.93 -16.36 18.26
C GLY A 180 -10.68 -15.59 17.86
N ILE A 181 -10.67 -14.98 16.66
CA ILE A 181 -9.55 -14.17 16.17
C ILE A 181 -9.74 -12.72 16.61
N SER A 182 -8.70 -12.15 17.19
CA SER A 182 -8.62 -10.73 17.61
C SER A 182 -7.43 -10.05 16.95
N ASN A 183 -7.45 -8.72 16.89
CA ASN A 183 -6.31 -7.90 16.51
C ASN A 183 -5.70 -7.28 17.75
N ILE A 184 -4.38 -7.33 17.88
CA ILE A 184 -3.64 -6.83 19.03
C ILE A 184 -2.59 -5.84 18.54
N ILE A 185 -2.48 -4.71 19.22
CA ILE A 185 -1.45 -3.69 18.97
C ILE A 185 -0.20 -4.11 19.72
N VAL A 186 0.88 -4.39 19.01
CA VAL A 186 2.16 -4.84 19.59
C VAL A 186 3.23 -3.81 19.26
N PRO A 187 3.84 -3.14 20.27
CA PRO A 187 5.05 -2.35 20.04
C PRO A 187 6.17 -3.25 19.46
N ALA A 188 6.89 -2.77 18.47
CA ALA A 188 7.90 -3.58 17.80
C ALA A 188 9.13 -3.89 18.69
N ASP A 189 9.34 -3.09 19.73
CA ASP A 189 10.37 -3.25 20.75
C ASP A 189 9.90 -4.07 21.97
N ALA A 190 8.66 -4.61 21.95
CA ALA A 190 8.16 -5.42 23.06
C ALA A 190 9.02 -6.68 23.24
N PRO A 191 9.36 -7.07 24.50
CA PRO A 191 10.10 -8.31 24.76
C PRO A 191 9.41 -9.51 24.13
N GLY A 192 10.17 -10.34 23.41
CA GLY A 192 9.66 -11.50 22.71
C GLY A 192 9.27 -11.24 21.24
N VAL A 193 9.37 -10.00 20.75
CA VAL A 193 9.28 -9.67 19.32
C VAL A 193 10.68 -9.80 18.70
N SER A 194 10.76 -10.42 17.55
CA SER A 194 11.98 -10.46 16.73
C SER A 194 11.62 -10.51 15.23
N PHE A 195 12.58 -10.13 14.39
CA PHE A 195 12.40 -10.06 12.95
C PHE A 195 13.38 -10.99 12.25
N GLY A 196 12.89 -11.63 11.16
CA GLY A 196 13.77 -12.35 10.23
C GLY A 196 14.44 -11.38 9.25
N GLN A 197 15.28 -11.94 8.39
CA GLN A 197 15.84 -11.18 7.27
C GLN A 197 14.72 -10.64 6.38
N ASP A 198 14.95 -9.44 5.84
CA ASP A 198 14.07 -8.87 4.83
C ASP A 198 14.09 -9.75 3.57
N GLN A 199 12.91 -9.95 3.00
CA GLN A 199 12.73 -10.86 1.87
C GLN A 199 13.32 -10.23 0.60
N GLU A 200 14.16 -10.99 -0.10
CA GLU A 200 14.50 -10.70 -1.48
C GLU A 200 13.27 -10.89 -2.37
N LYS A 201 12.98 -9.94 -3.22
CA LYS A 201 11.75 -9.90 -4.03
C LYS A 201 12.08 -9.67 -5.50
N MET A 202 11.17 -10.05 -6.38
CA MET A 202 11.26 -9.78 -7.81
C MET A 202 11.30 -8.27 -8.12
N GLY A 203 10.55 -7.48 -7.36
CA GLY A 203 10.45 -6.02 -7.51
C GLY A 203 10.10 -5.33 -6.21
N LEU A 204 9.84 -4.02 -6.27
CA LEU A 204 9.56 -3.18 -5.11
C LEU A 204 10.66 -3.29 -4.04
N HIS A 205 11.90 -3.30 -4.47
CA HIS A 205 13.07 -3.65 -3.64
C HIS A 205 13.22 -2.72 -2.43
N GLY A 206 12.92 -1.44 -2.58
CA GLY A 206 13.00 -0.46 -1.49
C GLY A 206 11.82 -0.50 -0.50
N SER A 207 10.85 -1.42 -0.66
CA SER A 207 9.81 -1.66 0.34
C SER A 207 10.20 -2.86 1.19
N VAL A 208 10.42 -2.64 2.48
CA VAL A 208 10.78 -3.71 3.42
C VAL A 208 9.62 -4.69 3.58
N THR A 209 9.94 -5.97 3.56
CA THR A 209 9.00 -7.07 3.81
C THR A 209 9.71 -8.12 4.63
N SER A 210 9.28 -8.35 5.87
CA SER A 210 9.97 -9.25 6.80
C SER A 210 9.06 -10.31 7.40
N GLN A 211 9.68 -11.29 8.03
CA GLN A 211 9.02 -12.19 8.97
C GLN A 211 9.03 -11.53 10.35
N VAL A 212 7.97 -11.75 11.13
CA VAL A 212 7.85 -11.29 12.50
C VAL A 212 7.58 -12.50 13.39
N TYR A 213 8.37 -12.66 14.43
CA TYR A 213 8.27 -13.75 15.40
C TYR A 213 7.81 -13.20 16.75
N PHE A 214 6.96 -13.97 17.41
CA PHE A 214 6.47 -13.71 18.77
C PHE A 214 6.79 -14.94 19.61
N GLN A 215 7.60 -14.75 20.65
CA GLN A 215 7.98 -15.78 21.59
C GLN A 215 7.75 -15.26 23.01
N ASP A 216 6.67 -15.75 23.61
CA ASP A 216 6.20 -15.28 24.93
C ASP A 216 6.11 -13.73 25.01
N CYS A 217 5.72 -13.11 23.88
CA CYS A 217 5.58 -11.66 23.78
C CYS A 217 4.40 -11.19 24.65
N ARG A 218 4.70 -10.36 25.65
CA ARG A 218 3.71 -9.85 26.60
C ARG A 218 3.32 -8.42 26.26
N VAL A 219 2.02 -8.20 26.12
CA VAL A 219 1.44 -6.86 25.96
C VAL A 219 0.20 -6.70 26.85
N PRO A 220 -0.10 -5.49 27.32
CA PRO A 220 -1.30 -5.24 28.13
C PRO A 220 -2.59 -5.66 27.42
N VAL A 221 -3.60 -6.11 28.15
CA VAL A 221 -4.93 -6.43 27.58
C VAL A 221 -5.56 -5.21 26.90
N ASP A 222 -5.20 -4.01 27.33
CA ASP A 222 -5.66 -2.75 26.71
C ASP A 222 -5.10 -2.50 25.30
N ASN A 223 -4.15 -3.32 24.85
CA ASN A 223 -3.68 -3.33 23.46
C ASN A 223 -4.59 -4.12 22.53
N LEU A 224 -5.68 -4.71 23.00
CA LEU A 224 -6.69 -5.31 22.15
C LEU A 224 -7.37 -4.23 21.28
N LEU A 225 -7.35 -4.38 19.99
CA LEU A 225 -7.98 -3.44 19.06
C LEU A 225 -9.48 -3.77 18.89
N GLY A 226 -10.35 -2.91 19.38
CA GLY A 226 -11.79 -3.12 19.36
C GLY A 226 -12.24 -4.13 20.41
N ARG A 227 -13.03 -5.15 20.01
CA ARG A 227 -13.59 -6.17 20.91
C ARG A 227 -12.99 -7.54 20.67
N PRO A 228 -12.90 -8.40 21.69
CA PRO A 228 -12.47 -9.78 21.53
C PRO A 228 -13.27 -10.50 20.44
N GLY A 229 -12.59 -11.26 19.56
CA GLY A 229 -13.24 -12.08 18.54
C GLY A 229 -13.71 -11.33 17.28
N GLU A 230 -13.52 -10.00 17.21
CA GLU A 230 -13.88 -9.20 16.03
C GLU A 230 -12.75 -9.09 14.99
N GLY A 231 -11.55 -9.59 15.28
CA GLY A 231 -10.36 -9.41 14.46
C GLY A 231 -10.54 -9.89 13.02
N PHE A 232 -11.21 -11.03 12.81
CA PHE A 232 -11.50 -11.53 11.46
C PHE A 232 -12.35 -10.55 10.63
N ARG A 233 -13.41 -9.99 11.23
CA ARG A 233 -14.25 -9.01 10.55
C ARG A 233 -13.52 -7.69 10.31
N GLN A 234 -12.74 -7.25 11.29
CA GLN A 234 -11.96 -6.02 11.19
C GLN A 234 -10.99 -6.08 10.03
N PHE A 235 -10.17 -7.14 9.91
CA PHE A 235 -9.21 -7.19 8.83
C PHE A 235 -9.86 -7.32 7.44
N LEU A 236 -11.02 -7.96 7.30
CA LEU A 236 -11.75 -7.96 6.03
C LEU A 236 -12.15 -6.54 5.61
N GLN A 237 -12.65 -5.73 6.56
CA GLN A 237 -12.99 -4.32 6.30
C GLN A 237 -11.75 -3.49 5.93
N VAL A 238 -10.63 -3.72 6.61
CA VAL A 238 -9.35 -3.06 6.31
C VAL A 238 -8.86 -3.43 4.91
N LEU A 239 -8.95 -4.70 4.53
CA LEU A 239 -8.54 -5.17 3.21
C LEU A 239 -9.41 -4.61 2.08
N ASP A 240 -10.69 -4.29 2.32
CA ASP A 240 -11.50 -3.60 1.30
C ASP A 240 -10.91 -2.22 0.97
N GLY A 241 -10.50 -1.44 1.99
CA GLY A 241 -9.77 -0.21 1.77
C GLY A 241 -8.38 -0.41 1.14
N GLY A 242 -7.67 -1.45 1.57
CA GLY A 242 -6.37 -1.83 1.00
C GLY A 242 -6.44 -2.16 -0.48
N ARG A 243 -7.52 -2.80 -0.95
CA ARG A 243 -7.74 -3.09 -2.39
C ARG A 243 -7.82 -1.80 -3.21
N ILE A 244 -8.47 -0.75 -2.70
CA ILE A 244 -8.52 0.56 -3.36
C ILE A 244 -7.10 1.13 -3.49
N GLY A 245 -6.30 1.11 -2.41
CA GLY A 245 -4.91 1.59 -2.42
C GLY A 245 -4.02 0.83 -3.41
N ILE A 246 -4.11 -0.51 -3.46
CA ILE A 246 -3.36 -1.32 -4.43
C ILE A 246 -3.86 -1.09 -5.86
N GLY A 247 -5.15 -0.87 -6.06
CA GLY A 247 -5.70 -0.43 -7.35
C GLY A 247 -5.11 0.91 -7.80
N ALA A 248 -5.04 1.89 -6.90
CA ALA A 248 -4.43 3.19 -7.18
C ALA A 248 -2.93 3.07 -7.51
N MET A 249 -2.18 2.26 -6.76
CA MET A 249 -0.78 1.96 -7.03
C MET A 249 -0.60 1.36 -8.43
N SER A 250 -1.46 0.42 -8.82
CA SER A 250 -1.44 -0.19 -10.16
C SER A 250 -1.70 0.84 -11.26
N VAL A 251 -2.67 1.76 -11.05
CA VAL A 251 -2.96 2.87 -11.98
C VAL A 251 -1.75 3.79 -12.12
N GLY A 252 -1.08 4.15 -11.03
CA GLY A 252 0.11 5.01 -11.06
C GLY A 252 1.27 4.38 -11.84
N ILE A 253 1.58 3.12 -11.59
CA ILE A 253 2.62 2.37 -12.32
C ILE A 253 2.26 2.27 -13.82
N ALA A 254 1.02 1.93 -14.14
CA ALA A 254 0.55 1.84 -15.52
C ALA A 254 0.63 3.18 -16.26
N GLN A 255 0.30 4.29 -15.58
CA GLN A 255 0.42 5.65 -16.12
C GLN A 255 1.88 5.99 -16.44
N ALA A 256 2.82 5.65 -15.56
CA ALA A 256 4.24 5.87 -15.80
C ALA A 256 4.75 5.04 -16.98
N ALA A 257 4.36 3.77 -17.06
CA ALA A 257 4.72 2.88 -18.15
C ALA A 257 4.18 3.36 -19.51
N LEU A 258 2.90 3.79 -19.55
CA LEU A 258 2.30 4.35 -20.77
C LEU A 258 3.01 5.65 -21.20
N ARG A 259 3.32 6.54 -20.25
CA ARG A 259 4.03 7.79 -20.54
C ARG A 259 5.42 7.50 -21.14
N ALA A 260 6.20 6.62 -20.50
CA ALA A 260 7.52 6.25 -20.98
C ALA A 260 7.46 5.63 -22.39
N ALA A 261 6.50 4.73 -22.62
CA ALA A 261 6.32 4.09 -23.94
C ALA A 261 5.93 5.09 -25.03
N ARG A 262 5.02 6.02 -24.73
CA ARG A 262 4.61 7.10 -25.65
C ARG A 262 5.79 7.99 -26.01
N ASP A 263 6.51 8.47 -25.00
CA ASP A 263 7.60 9.43 -25.21
C ASP A 263 8.73 8.77 -26.02
N TYR A 264 9.10 7.54 -25.68
CA TYR A 264 10.06 6.77 -26.47
C TYR A 264 9.59 6.55 -27.92
N ALA A 265 8.31 6.21 -28.14
CA ALA A 265 7.77 5.99 -29.48
C ALA A 265 7.75 7.25 -30.34
N LEU A 266 7.63 8.44 -29.73
CA LEU A 266 7.65 9.73 -30.42
C LEU A 266 9.07 10.16 -30.82
N GLU A 267 10.11 9.67 -30.14
CA GLU A 267 11.51 10.01 -30.36
C GLU A 267 12.24 8.97 -31.21
N ARG A 268 11.95 7.68 -31.00
CA ARG A 268 12.65 6.59 -31.70
C ARG A 268 12.26 6.48 -33.15
N GLU A 269 13.26 6.49 -34.02
CA GLU A 269 13.06 6.32 -35.46
C GLU A 269 13.61 4.98 -35.92
N GLN A 270 12.84 4.28 -36.77
CA GLN A 270 13.24 3.10 -37.55
C GLN A 270 12.48 3.07 -38.87
N PHE A 271 13.08 2.47 -39.88
CA PHE A 271 12.51 2.39 -41.25
C PHE A 271 12.15 3.78 -41.82
N GLY A 272 12.92 4.81 -41.45
CA GLY A 272 12.78 6.18 -41.98
C GLY A 272 11.64 7.01 -41.35
N GLN A 273 11.03 6.56 -40.26
CA GLN A 273 9.98 7.29 -39.56
C GLN A 273 9.99 6.98 -38.04
N ARG A 274 9.28 7.79 -37.23
CA ARG A 274 9.10 7.52 -35.81
C ARG A 274 8.32 6.24 -35.62
N ILE A 275 8.66 5.44 -34.60
CA ILE A 275 7.93 4.20 -34.38
C ILE A 275 6.48 4.44 -33.97
N ALA A 276 6.13 5.61 -33.44
CA ALA A 276 4.75 6.03 -33.14
C ALA A 276 3.87 6.07 -34.42
N ASP A 277 4.47 6.28 -35.62
CA ASP A 277 3.73 6.40 -36.84
C ASP A 277 3.34 5.01 -37.45
N PHE A 278 3.85 3.90 -36.87
CA PHE A 278 3.39 2.56 -37.23
C PHE A 278 2.07 2.24 -36.51
N GLN A 279 1.06 1.77 -37.24
CA GLN A 279 -0.25 1.42 -36.71
C GLN A 279 -0.17 0.40 -35.55
N ALA A 280 0.74 -0.58 -35.63
CA ALA A 280 0.94 -1.55 -34.54
C ALA A 280 1.30 -0.88 -33.19
N ILE A 281 2.14 0.15 -33.24
CA ILE A 281 2.56 0.89 -32.03
C ILE A 281 1.45 1.85 -31.58
N SER A 282 0.87 2.63 -32.49
CA SER A 282 -0.19 3.58 -32.16
C SER A 282 -1.42 2.88 -31.56
N PHE A 283 -1.79 1.69 -32.08
CA PHE A 283 -2.89 0.90 -31.53
C PHE A 283 -2.55 0.31 -30.14
N MET A 284 -1.30 -0.14 -29.93
CA MET A 284 -0.88 -0.55 -28.58
C MET A 284 -1.03 0.60 -27.57
N LEU A 285 -0.57 1.81 -27.93
CA LEU A 285 -0.68 2.99 -27.05
C LEU A 285 -2.16 3.36 -26.77
N ALA A 286 -3.02 3.26 -27.78
CA ALA A 286 -4.45 3.52 -27.64
C ALA A 286 -5.13 2.50 -26.70
N ASP A 287 -4.80 1.20 -26.86
CA ASP A 287 -5.29 0.15 -25.96
C ASP A 287 -4.82 0.35 -24.52
N MET A 288 -3.52 0.69 -24.34
CA MET A 288 -2.95 0.98 -23.01
C MET A 288 -3.68 2.15 -22.34
N ALA A 289 -3.90 3.24 -23.07
CA ALA A 289 -4.62 4.41 -22.58
C ALA A 289 -6.06 4.09 -22.19
N THR A 290 -6.76 3.31 -23.00
CA THR A 290 -8.15 2.89 -22.74
C THR A 290 -8.26 2.04 -21.48
N GLN A 291 -7.36 1.04 -21.31
CA GLN A 291 -7.35 0.19 -20.13
C GLN A 291 -6.97 0.96 -18.87
N LEU A 292 -6.02 1.87 -18.94
CA LEU A 292 -5.61 2.74 -17.84
C LEU A 292 -6.78 3.61 -17.37
N GLU A 293 -7.48 4.25 -18.30
CA GLU A 293 -8.61 5.12 -17.94
C GLU A 293 -9.76 4.33 -17.31
N ALA A 294 -10.08 3.15 -17.85
CA ALA A 294 -11.07 2.26 -17.24
C ALA A 294 -10.68 1.83 -15.83
N ALA A 295 -9.39 1.48 -15.61
CA ALA A 295 -8.86 1.11 -14.30
C ALA A 295 -8.99 2.26 -13.29
N ARG A 296 -8.61 3.47 -13.69
CA ARG A 296 -8.67 4.68 -12.87
C ARG A 296 -10.09 4.94 -12.38
N TRP A 297 -11.08 4.88 -13.27
CA TRP A 297 -12.47 5.13 -12.89
C TRP A 297 -13.05 4.07 -11.98
N LEU A 298 -12.66 2.82 -12.11
CA LEU A 298 -13.06 1.77 -11.16
C LEU A 298 -12.49 2.06 -9.76
N VAL A 299 -11.23 2.48 -9.68
CA VAL A 299 -10.56 2.81 -8.41
C VAL A 299 -11.18 4.04 -7.76
N TYR A 300 -11.39 5.12 -8.52
CA TYR A 300 -11.99 6.35 -8.00
C TYR A 300 -13.44 6.14 -7.56
N ARG A 301 -14.22 5.34 -8.30
CA ARG A 301 -15.57 4.98 -7.89
C ARG A 301 -15.58 4.23 -6.56
N ALA A 302 -14.67 3.30 -6.35
CA ALA A 302 -14.57 2.54 -5.11
C ALA A 302 -14.19 3.45 -3.92
N ALA A 303 -13.24 4.37 -4.11
CA ALA A 303 -12.86 5.38 -3.13
C ALA A 303 -14.04 6.30 -2.78
N TRP A 304 -14.70 6.83 -3.77
CA TRP A 304 -15.87 7.70 -3.59
C TRP A 304 -17.03 7.03 -2.84
N LEU A 305 -17.32 5.75 -3.11
CA LEU A 305 -18.33 4.99 -2.38
C LEU A 305 -17.95 4.83 -0.90
N LYS A 306 -16.67 4.52 -0.65
CA LYS A 306 -16.13 4.38 0.71
C LYS A 306 -16.29 5.68 1.50
N ASP A 307 -15.91 6.83 0.92
CA ASP A 307 -15.98 8.13 1.58
C ASP A 307 -17.41 8.56 1.93
N ARG A 308 -18.39 8.07 1.18
CA ARG A 308 -19.81 8.27 1.46
C ARG A 308 -20.42 7.24 2.42
N GLY A 309 -19.62 6.34 2.97
CA GLY A 309 -20.11 5.27 3.85
C GLY A 309 -21.04 4.26 3.14
N LEU A 310 -20.99 4.20 1.81
CA LEU A 310 -21.80 3.29 1.00
C LEU A 310 -21.11 1.90 0.90
N PRO A 311 -21.87 0.81 0.65
CA PRO A 311 -21.29 -0.50 0.36
C PRO A 311 -20.30 -0.40 -0.82
N HIS A 312 -19.08 -0.89 -0.63
CA HIS A 312 -17.99 -0.75 -1.61
C HIS A 312 -17.09 -1.99 -1.75
N THR A 313 -17.38 -3.07 -1.01
CA THR A 313 -16.57 -4.30 -1.04
C THR A 313 -16.43 -4.88 -2.45
N THR A 314 -17.54 -4.96 -3.20
CA THR A 314 -17.53 -5.46 -4.58
C THR A 314 -16.75 -4.54 -5.50
N GLU A 315 -16.96 -3.24 -5.41
CA GLU A 315 -16.28 -2.23 -6.22
C GLU A 315 -14.78 -2.17 -5.93
N ALA A 316 -14.38 -2.30 -4.66
CA ALA A 316 -12.98 -2.38 -4.26
C ALA A 316 -12.30 -3.64 -4.84
N ALA A 317 -12.99 -4.78 -4.81
CA ALA A 317 -12.49 -6.03 -5.41
C ALA A 317 -12.36 -5.92 -6.94
N MET A 318 -13.37 -5.37 -7.63
CA MET A 318 -13.33 -5.13 -9.08
C MET A 318 -12.21 -4.15 -9.45
N ALA A 319 -12.07 -3.05 -8.71
CA ALA A 319 -11.05 -2.04 -8.95
C ALA A 319 -9.64 -2.64 -8.85
N LYS A 320 -9.34 -3.36 -7.76
CA LYS A 320 -8.03 -4.00 -7.58
C LYS A 320 -7.75 -5.03 -8.67
N LEU A 321 -8.69 -5.92 -8.96
CA LEU A 321 -8.53 -6.97 -9.96
C LEU A 321 -8.22 -6.36 -11.33
N PHE A 322 -9.09 -5.48 -11.80
CA PHE A 322 -8.95 -4.90 -13.14
C PHE A 322 -7.68 -4.03 -13.24
N ALA A 323 -7.41 -3.17 -12.25
CA ALA A 323 -6.27 -2.27 -12.28
C ALA A 323 -4.94 -3.03 -12.27
N SER A 324 -4.80 -4.08 -11.44
CA SER A 324 -3.55 -4.86 -11.39
C SER A 324 -3.28 -5.64 -12.68
N GLU A 325 -4.30 -6.26 -13.28
CA GLU A 325 -4.16 -6.96 -14.56
C GLU A 325 -3.93 -5.99 -15.73
N ALA A 326 -4.57 -4.82 -15.72
CA ALA A 326 -4.31 -3.78 -16.71
C ALA A 326 -2.88 -3.25 -16.61
N ALA A 327 -2.38 -3.02 -15.40
CA ALA A 327 -1.01 -2.56 -15.17
C ALA A 327 0.02 -3.54 -15.70
N GLU A 328 -0.14 -4.85 -15.44
CA GLU A 328 0.72 -5.89 -15.97
C GLU A 328 0.77 -5.83 -17.51
N ARG A 329 -0.41 -5.81 -18.17
CA ARG A 329 -0.50 -5.73 -19.63
C ARG A 329 0.11 -4.45 -20.20
N ILE A 330 -0.10 -3.31 -19.54
CA ILE A 330 0.45 -2.01 -19.95
C ILE A 330 1.97 -2.01 -19.81
N CYS A 331 2.52 -2.46 -18.69
CA CYS A 331 3.97 -2.54 -18.49
C CYS A 331 4.63 -3.51 -19.47
N HIS A 332 4.01 -4.66 -19.75
CA HIS A 332 4.49 -5.59 -20.78
C HIS A 332 4.54 -4.93 -22.16
N LYS A 333 3.47 -4.22 -22.57
CA LYS A 333 3.44 -3.48 -23.84
C LYS A 333 4.48 -2.35 -23.87
N ALA A 334 4.71 -1.67 -22.75
CA ALA A 334 5.73 -0.63 -22.66
C ALA A 334 7.14 -1.21 -22.90
N ILE A 335 7.48 -2.35 -22.31
CA ILE A 335 8.73 -3.08 -22.60
C ILE A 335 8.82 -3.42 -24.09
N GLN A 336 7.75 -3.97 -24.67
CA GLN A 336 7.73 -4.33 -26.10
C GLN A 336 7.96 -3.11 -27.02
N ILE A 337 7.37 -1.95 -26.72
CA ILE A 337 7.55 -0.72 -27.49
C ILE A 337 8.99 -0.23 -27.45
N HIS A 338 9.69 -0.39 -26.30
CA HIS A 338 11.11 -0.05 -26.18
C HIS A 338 12.04 -1.05 -26.88
N GLY A 339 11.53 -2.23 -27.30
CA GLY A 339 12.33 -3.28 -27.94
C GLY A 339 13.45 -3.77 -27.02
N GLY A 340 14.67 -3.92 -27.53
CA GLY A 340 15.81 -4.38 -26.73
C GLY A 340 16.13 -3.49 -25.53
N TYR A 341 15.92 -2.19 -25.64
CA TYR A 341 16.11 -1.25 -24.52
C TYR A 341 15.09 -1.44 -23.41
N GLY A 342 13.91 -1.98 -23.67
CA GLY A 342 12.92 -2.32 -22.63
C GLY A 342 13.36 -3.44 -21.70
N TYR A 343 14.37 -4.22 -22.10
CA TYR A 343 14.95 -5.31 -21.29
C TYR A 343 16.17 -4.87 -20.45
N THR A 344 16.66 -3.65 -20.67
CA THR A 344 17.82 -3.09 -19.98
C THR A 344 17.39 -2.08 -18.91
N THR A 345 18.27 -1.83 -17.95
CA THR A 345 18.03 -0.86 -16.86
C THR A 345 18.23 0.60 -17.28
N GLU A 346 18.53 0.88 -18.54
CA GLU A 346 18.68 2.25 -19.07
C GLU A 346 17.33 3.00 -19.08
N TYR A 347 16.24 2.26 -19.25
CA TYR A 347 14.87 2.78 -19.24
C TYR A 347 14.08 2.20 -18.07
N PRO A 348 13.12 2.95 -17.49
CA PRO A 348 12.45 2.53 -16.27
C PRO A 348 11.37 1.45 -16.49
N VAL A 349 11.07 1.06 -17.73
CA VAL A 349 9.91 0.20 -18.05
C VAL A 349 10.05 -1.23 -17.52
N GLU A 350 11.29 -1.75 -17.40
CA GLU A 350 11.55 -3.05 -16.77
C GLU A 350 11.23 -3.00 -15.27
N ARG A 351 11.56 -1.88 -14.57
CA ARG A 351 11.27 -1.65 -13.16
C ARG A 351 9.77 -1.53 -12.90
N TYR A 352 9.03 -0.87 -13.79
CA TYR A 352 7.57 -0.78 -13.69
C TYR A 352 6.89 -2.14 -13.82
N TYR A 353 7.46 -3.05 -14.58
CA TYR A 353 6.93 -4.41 -14.75
C TYR A 353 7.16 -5.28 -13.49
N ARG A 354 8.28 -5.16 -12.84
CA ARG A 354 8.62 -5.88 -11.60
C ARG A 354 7.93 -5.29 -10.40
#